data_84d45b5c649c80ce4467a9f443dc1210
#
_entry.id   84d45b5c649c80ce4467a9f443dc1210
#
_cell.length_a   1.000
_cell.length_b   1.000
_cell.length_c   1.000
_cell.angle_alpha   90.00
_cell.angle_beta   90.00
_cell.angle_gamma   90.00
#
_symmetry.space_group_name_H-M   'P 1'
#
loop_
_entity.id
_entity.type
_entity.pdbx_description
1 polymer ?
#
loop_
_entity_poly.entity_id
_entity_poly.type
_entity_poly.pdbx_seq_one_letter_code
_entity_poly.pdbx_strand_id
1 'polypeptide(L)'
;MSVLLRFSGNNLWEVLHDDEPEVEIHDPYQVSEVTLHGQQVPLAANFTAGYALWLARSNFSRQSLRSLFGSKGGIDTPHLYMMQPYDPKRRVLLMIHGLASSPEAWVNVANELMRDDEIRRDFQVWQFYYPTNMPIAMSHDAIRHMLADVLQHFDPTGKAAASHDMVLVGHSMGGVISRLMVSSSGDHLVETLLATAQMTPAPVSYTHLTLPTIYSV
;
A
#
# COMPACT_ATOMS: atom_id res chain seq x y z
N MET A 1 13.64 -1.91 -12.68
CA MET A 1 14.63 -2.13 -13.72
C MET A 1 16.01 -2.07 -13.08
N SER A 2 16.79 -3.13 -13.20
CA SER A 2 18.17 -3.20 -12.71
C SER A 2 19.11 -3.17 -13.92
N VAL A 3 20.19 -2.42 -13.80
CA VAL A 3 21.18 -2.26 -14.88
C VAL A 3 22.51 -2.77 -14.37
N LEU A 4 23.12 -3.68 -15.11
CA LEU A 4 24.45 -4.19 -14.85
C LEU A 4 25.39 -3.75 -15.95
N LEU A 5 26.61 -3.42 -15.58
CA LEU A 5 27.71 -3.22 -16.48
C LEU A 5 28.62 -4.43 -16.38
N ARG A 6 28.73 -5.21 -17.45
CA ARG A 6 29.54 -6.42 -17.51
C ARG A 6 30.80 -6.15 -18.30
N PHE A 7 31.92 -6.57 -17.74
CA PHE A 7 33.24 -6.53 -18.37
C PHE A 7 33.69 -7.93 -18.73
N SER A 8 34.34 -8.08 -19.87
CA SER A 8 34.76 -9.37 -20.40
C SER A 8 36.02 -9.95 -19.75
N GLY A 9 36.74 -9.14 -18.96
CA GLY A 9 38.02 -9.53 -18.36
C GLY A 9 37.90 -10.49 -17.18
N ASN A 10 38.88 -11.39 -17.03
CA ASN A 10 39.01 -12.31 -15.90
C ASN A 10 39.92 -11.78 -14.77
N ASN A 11 40.56 -10.64 -14.97
CA ASN A 11 41.41 -9.98 -13.99
C ASN A 11 41.29 -8.45 -14.12
N LEU A 12 41.75 -7.73 -13.12
CA LEU A 12 41.63 -6.26 -13.05
C LEU A 12 42.23 -5.55 -14.25
N TRP A 13 43.35 -6.04 -14.80
CA TRP A 13 44.00 -5.44 -15.95
C TRP A 13 43.12 -5.56 -17.21
N GLU A 14 42.56 -6.71 -17.49
CA GLU A 14 41.65 -6.94 -18.59
C GLU A 14 40.37 -6.12 -18.47
N VAL A 15 39.78 -6.04 -17.28
CA VAL A 15 38.60 -5.23 -17.00
C VAL A 15 38.86 -3.74 -17.22
N LEU A 16 40.02 -3.23 -16.80
CA LEU A 16 40.39 -1.83 -17.00
C LEU A 16 40.69 -1.44 -18.46
N HIS A 17 40.94 -2.44 -19.31
CA HIS A 17 41.23 -2.26 -20.74
C HIS A 17 40.13 -2.85 -21.62
N ASP A 18 38.99 -3.14 -21.06
CA ASP A 18 37.79 -3.57 -21.82
C ASP A 18 37.16 -2.34 -22.50
N ASP A 19 37.35 -2.24 -23.80
CA ASP A 19 36.89 -1.13 -24.61
C ASP A 19 35.39 -1.25 -24.98
N GLU A 20 34.77 -2.42 -24.76
CA GLU A 20 33.39 -2.72 -25.12
C GLU A 20 32.61 -3.36 -23.95
N PRO A 21 32.39 -2.65 -22.83
CA PRO A 21 31.59 -3.18 -21.72
C PRO A 21 30.14 -3.39 -22.15
N GLU A 22 29.56 -4.51 -21.75
CA GLU A 22 28.18 -4.86 -22.04
C GLU A 22 27.23 -4.27 -21.00
N VAL A 23 26.16 -3.61 -21.45
CA VAL A 23 25.09 -3.11 -20.58
C VAL A 23 23.92 -4.08 -20.62
N GLU A 24 23.68 -4.77 -19.50
CA GLU A 24 22.53 -5.65 -19.33
C GLU A 24 21.41 -4.94 -18.56
N ILE A 25 20.18 -5.08 -19.06
CA ILE A 25 18.99 -4.53 -18.43
C ILE A 25 18.07 -5.67 -18.00
N HIS A 26 17.80 -5.75 -16.70
CA HIS A 26 16.96 -6.78 -16.12
C HIS A 26 15.67 -6.20 -15.53
N ASP A 27 14.58 -6.95 -15.72
CA ASP A 27 13.31 -6.67 -15.02
C ASP A 27 13.29 -7.43 -13.69
N PRO A 28 13.44 -6.75 -12.53
CA PRO A 28 13.47 -7.40 -11.22
C PRO A 28 12.13 -8.01 -10.81
N TYR A 29 11.05 -7.75 -11.54
CA TYR A 29 9.79 -8.46 -11.34
C TYR A 29 9.80 -9.88 -11.91
N GLN A 30 10.71 -10.16 -12.83
CA GLN A 30 10.82 -11.46 -13.51
C GLN A 30 12.07 -12.22 -13.13
N VAL A 31 13.16 -11.51 -12.82
CA VAL A 31 14.48 -12.10 -12.54
C VAL A 31 15.02 -11.55 -11.24
N SER A 32 15.22 -12.42 -10.26
CA SER A 32 15.76 -12.05 -8.92
C SER A 32 17.27 -12.21 -8.84
N GLU A 33 17.88 -13.02 -9.70
CA GLU A 33 19.31 -13.35 -9.68
C GLU A 33 19.90 -13.37 -11.09
N VAL A 34 21.19 -13.13 -11.17
CA VAL A 34 21.98 -13.26 -12.40
C VAL A 34 23.22 -14.12 -12.16
N THR A 35 23.71 -14.79 -13.20
CA THR A 35 24.93 -15.56 -13.12
C THR A 35 26.13 -14.68 -13.47
N LEU A 36 27.02 -14.45 -12.49
CA LEU A 36 28.29 -13.76 -12.67
C LEU A 36 29.44 -14.72 -12.36
N HIS A 37 30.32 -14.93 -13.32
CA HIS A 37 31.48 -15.86 -13.16
C HIS A 37 31.11 -17.24 -12.59
N GLY A 38 29.96 -17.78 -13.02
CA GLY A 38 29.46 -19.08 -12.58
C GLY A 38 28.78 -19.09 -11.21
N GLN A 39 28.61 -17.93 -10.56
CA GLN A 39 27.92 -17.77 -9.29
C GLN A 39 26.58 -17.06 -9.49
N GLN A 40 25.55 -17.52 -8.77
CA GLN A 40 24.27 -16.81 -8.72
C GLN A 40 24.40 -15.62 -7.77
N VAL A 41 24.13 -14.44 -8.28
CA VAL A 41 24.21 -13.18 -7.54
C VAL A 41 22.85 -12.50 -7.53
N PRO A 42 22.29 -12.14 -6.35
CA PRO A 42 21.03 -11.44 -6.27
C PRO A 42 21.07 -10.08 -6.98
N LEU A 43 20.04 -9.78 -7.76
CA LEU A 43 19.89 -8.48 -8.38
C LEU A 43 19.50 -7.42 -7.35
N ALA A 44 20.26 -6.33 -7.31
CA ALA A 44 19.83 -5.14 -6.59
C ALA A 44 18.61 -4.54 -7.30
N ALA A 45 17.50 -4.42 -6.58
CA ALA A 45 16.26 -3.87 -7.12
C ALA A 45 15.65 -2.84 -6.16
N ASN A 46 15.01 -1.83 -6.73
CA ASN A 46 14.16 -0.90 -6.00
C ASN A 46 12.79 -0.86 -6.68
N PHE A 47 11.80 -1.48 -6.04
CA PHE A 47 10.45 -1.62 -6.55
C PHE A 47 9.59 -0.37 -6.35
N THR A 48 10.02 0.54 -5.47
CA THR A 48 9.28 1.75 -5.10
C THR A 48 9.90 3.05 -5.63
N ALA A 49 11.01 2.98 -6.37
CA ALA A 49 11.75 4.17 -6.83
C ALA A 49 10.89 5.14 -7.65
N GLY A 50 10.07 4.65 -8.56
CA GLY A 50 9.18 5.48 -9.38
C GLY A 50 8.13 6.20 -8.52
N TYR A 51 7.53 5.49 -7.59
CA TYR A 51 6.56 6.03 -6.65
C TYR A 51 7.19 7.04 -5.68
N ALA A 52 8.36 6.72 -5.12
CA ALA A 52 9.10 7.63 -4.25
C ALA A 52 9.49 8.93 -4.97
N LEU A 53 9.92 8.83 -6.24
CA LEU A 53 10.23 10.00 -7.05
C LEU A 53 8.99 10.86 -7.33
N TRP A 54 7.85 10.24 -7.61
CA TRP A 54 6.59 10.94 -7.78
C TRP A 54 6.18 11.66 -6.47
N LEU A 55 6.23 10.98 -5.32
CA LEU A 55 5.96 11.59 -4.02
C LEU A 55 6.87 12.79 -3.74
N ALA A 56 8.17 12.64 -3.96
CA ALA A 56 9.15 13.71 -3.75
C ALA A 56 8.88 14.94 -4.63
N ARG A 57 8.46 14.73 -5.88
CA ARG A 57 8.13 15.82 -6.82
C ARG A 57 6.76 16.46 -6.57
N SER A 58 5.82 15.71 -6.03
CA SER A 58 4.46 16.19 -5.76
C SER A 58 4.38 17.09 -4.52
N ASN A 59 5.45 17.22 -3.72
CA ASN A 59 5.43 17.87 -2.41
C ASN A 59 4.35 17.31 -1.47
N PHE A 60 4.04 16.04 -1.58
CA PHE A 60 2.93 15.39 -0.92
C PHE A 60 3.01 15.52 0.62
N SER A 61 4.18 15.25 1.22
CA SER A 61 4.39 15.38 2.66
C SER A 61 4.12 16.78 3.20
N ARG A 62 4.52 17.82 2.44
CA ARG A 62 4.21 19.21 2.83
C ARG A 62 2.72 19.52 2.74
N GLN A 63 2.03 18.97 1.76
CA GLN A 63 0.59 19.15 1.60
C GLN A 63 -0.18 18.40 2.70
N SER A 64 0.25 17.18 3.06
CA SER A 64 -0.35 16.41 4.14
C SER A 64 -0.18 17.07 5.51
N LEU A 65 0.98 17.68 5.78
CA LEU A 65 1.20 18.48 6.98
C LEU A 65 0.32 19.75 7.03
N ARG A 66 0.14 20.42 5.88
CA ARG A 66 -0.78 21.57 5.79
C ARG A 66 -2.22 21.17 6.08
N SER A 67 -2.67 20.01 5.62
CA SER A 67 -3.99 19.47 5.92
C SER A 67 -4.18 19.29 7.44
N LEU A 68 -3.16 18.80 8.14
CA LEU A 68 -3.20 18.63 9.59
C LEU A 68 -3.49 19.95 10.33
N PHE A 69 -2.92 21.06 9.86
CA PHE A 69 -3.12 22.39 10.45
C PHE A 69 -4.31 23.15 9.85
N GLY A 70 -5.12 22.53 9.01
CA GLY A 70 -6.26 23.17 8.35
C GLY A 70 -5.88 24.31 7.41
N SER A 71 -4.64 24.35 6.93
CA SER A 71 -4.13 25.39 6.04
C SER A 71 -4.63 25.19 4.62
N LYS A 72 -4.97 26.29 3.92
CA LYS A 72 -5.37 26.24 2.49
C LYS A 72 -4.27 25.61 1.65
N GLY A 73 -4.64 24.72 0.72
CA GLY A 73 -3.75 24.05 -0.22
C GLY A 73 -3.13 22.75 0.30
N GLY A 74 -3.73 22.13 1.35
CA GLY A 74 -3.48 20.75 1.73
C GLY A 74 -4.27 19.76 0.86
N ILE A 75 -3.99 18.47 1.00
CA ILE A 75 -4.80 17.39 0.43
C ILE A 75 -5.92 17.09 1.42
N ASP A 76 -7.13 17.55 1.12
CA ASP A 76 -8.27 17.51 2.05
C ASP A 76 -9.19 16.31 1.82
N THR A 77 -8.85 15.44 0.84
CA THR A 77 -9.65 14.25 0.50
C THR A 77 -8.82 12.97 0.61
N PRO A 78 -9.45 11.87 1.02
CA PRO A 78 -8.80 10.55 0.99
C PRO A 78 -8.42 10.12 -0.42
N HIS A 79 -7.32 9.38 -0.55
CA HIS A 79 -6.85 8.81 -1.81
C HIS A 79 -6.31 7.39 -1.60
N LEU A 80 -6.57 6.52 -2.57
CA LEU A 80 -5.99 5.20 -2.65
C LEU A 80 -4.92 5.16 -3.74
N TYR A 81 -3.72 4.75 -3.39
CA TYR A 81 -2.58 4.60 -4.31
C TYR A 81 -2.28 3.12 -4.52
N MET A 82 -2.35 2.68 -5.76
CA MET A 82 -1.92 1.34 -6.17
C MET A 82 -0.47 1.41 -6.63
N MET A 83 0.42 0.66 -5.99
CA MET A 83 1.85 0.69 -6.33
C MET A 83 2.18 -0.13 -7.57
N GLN A 84 1.29 -1.05 -7.94
CA GLN A 84 1.32 -1.82 -9.17
C GLN A 84 -0.04 -1.71 -9.88
N PRO A 85 -0.11 -2.03 -11.18
CA PRO A 85 -1.39 -2.24 -11.85
C PRO A 85 -2.23 -3.29 -11.12
N TYR A 86 -3.54 -3.09 -11.09
CA TYR A 86 -4.46 -4.03 -10.47
C TYR A 86 -4.33 -5.43 -11.08
N ASP A 87 -4.20 -6.43 -10.21
CA ASP A 87 -4.16 -7.83 -10.58
C ASP A 87 -5.24 -8.60 -9.79
N PRO A 88 -6.27 -9.16 -10.45
CA PRO A 88 -7.36 -9.88 -9.78
C PRO A 88 -6.90 -11.15 -9.07
N LYS A 89 -5.73 -11.68 -9.40
CA LYS A 89 -5.19 -12.92 -8.82
C LYS A 89 -4.38 -12.69 -7.54
N ARG A 90 -3.95 -11.44 -7.29
CA ARG A 90 -3.14 -11.09 -6.12
C ARG A 90 -4.01 -10.52 -5.01
N ARG A 91 -3.77 -10.97 -3.80
CA ARG A 91 -4.40 -10.39 -2.60
C ARG A 91 -3.90 -8.96 -2.38
N VAL A 92 -4.69 -8.16 -1.71
CA VAL A 92 -4.31 -6.77 -1.41
C VAL A 92 -3.61 -6.69 -0.05
N LEU A 93 -2.46 -6.01 -0.01
CA LEU A 93 -1.81 -5.56 1.20
C LEU A 93 -2.02 -4.06 1.29
N LEU A 94 -2.94 -3.63 2.16
CA LEU A 94 -3.33 -2.23 2.34
C LEU A 94 -2.58 -1.60 3.50
N MET A 95 -1.81 -0.55 3.23
CA MET A 95 -1.05 0.20 4.21
C MET A 95 -1.76 1.50 4.58
N ILE A 96 -1.98 1.72 5.89
CA ILE A 96 -2.70 2.88 6.45
C ILE A 96 -1.76 3.62 7.40
N HIS A 97 -1.42 4.87 7.05
CA HIS A 97 -0.46 5.68 7.81
C HIS A 97 -1.05 6.23 9.13
N GLY A 98 -0.18 6.75 9.98
CA GLY A 98 -0.54 7.33 11.28
C GLY A 98 -0.86 8.82 11.24
N LEU A 99 -1.10 9.38 12.43
CA LEU A 99 -1.30 10.83 12.65
C LEU A 99 -0.07 11.61 12.16
N ALA A 100 -0.28 12.75 11.51
CA ALA A 100 0.76 13.63 10.98
C ALA A 100 1.76 12.92 10.07
N SER A 101 1.30 11.89 9.36
CA SER A 101 2.09 11.06 8.44
C SER A 101 1.47 11.05 7.05
N SER A 102 2.10 10.35 6.14
CA SER A 102 1.69 10.24 4.75
C SER A 102 2.13 8.88 4.17
N PRO A 103 1.72 8.52 2.95
CA PRO A 103 2.17 7.31 2.27
C PRO A 103 3.70 7.19 2.13
N GLU A 104 4.44 8.30 2.20
CA GLU A 104 5.90 8.30 2.16
C GLU A 104 6.53 7.44 3.25
N ALA A 105 5.89 7.33 4.43
CA ALA A 105 6.35 6.50 5.54
C ALA A 105 6.44 5.00 5.17
N TRP A 106 5.69 4.58 4.16
CA TRP A 106 5.60 3.19 3.75
C TRP A 106 6.54 2.80 2.61
N VAL A 107 7.20 3.77 1.95
CA VAL A 107 7.99 3.52 0.73
C VAL A 107 9.07 2.46 0.96
N ASN A 108 9.81 2.55 2.05
CA ASN A 108 10.87 1.58 2.37
C ASN A 108 10.30 0.21 2.75
N VAL A 109 9.24 0.18 3.57
CA VAL A 109 8.58 -1.07 3.96
C VAL A 109 8.00 -1.78 2.74
N ALA A 110 7.32 -1.04 1.87
CA ALA A 110 6.79 -1.58 0.63
C ALA A 110 7.90 -2.13 -0.28
N ASN A 111 9.03 -1.42 -0.38
CA ASN A 111 10.19 -1.90 -1.15
C ASN A 111 10.75 -3.21 -0.60
N GLU A 112 10.90 -3.32 0.72
CA GLU A 112 11.42 -4.55 1.35
C GLU A 112 10.44 -5.72 1.19
N LEU A 113 9.14 -5.49 1.35
CA LEU A 113 8.12 -6.53 1.12
C LEU A 113 8.14 -7.01 -0.33
N MET A 114 8.30 -6.09 -1.29
CA MET A 114 8.33 -6.44 -2.71
C MET A 114 9.64 -7.08 -3.17
N ARG A 115 10.69 -7.10 -2.33
CA ARG A 115 11.91 -7.88 -2.59
C ARG A 115 11.67 -9.37 -2.42
N ASP A 116 10.74 -9.75 -1.55
CA ASP A 116 10.36 -11.15 -1.35
C ASP A 116 9.53 -11.64 -2.54
N ASP A 117 9.98 -12.72 -3.18
CA ASP A 117 9.38 -13.26 -4.39
C ASP A 117 7.98 -13.83 -4.13
N GLU A 118 7.74 -14.40 -2.94
CA GLU A 118 6.44 -14.94 -2.56
C GLU A 118 5.44 -13.82 -2.32
N ILE A 119 5.84 -12.79 -1.57
CA ILE A 119 5.00 -11.62 -1.32
C ILE A 119 4.70 -10.91 -2.65
N ARG A 120 5.70 -10.71 -3.50
CA ARG A 120 5.52 -10.05 -4.79
C ARG A 120 4.61 -10.82 -5.74
N ARG A 121 4.64 -12.17 -5.69
CA ARG A 121 3.77 -13.03 -6.50
C ARG A 121 2.33 -13.02 -6.01
N ASP A 122 2.13 -13.07 -4.69
CA ASP A 122 0.84 -13.35 -4.09
C ASP A 122 0.09 -12.09 -3.65
N PHE A 123 0.79 -10.94 -3.53
CA PHE A 123 0.22 -9.68 -3.07
C PHE A 123 0.48 -8.53 -4.02
N GLN A 124 -0.43 -7.56 -4.01
CA GLN A 124 -0.29 -6.23 -4.56
C GLN A 124 -0.39 -5.20 -3.43
N VAL A 125 0.50 -4.20 -3.44
CA VAL A 125 0.59 -3.22 -2.36
C VAL A 125 -0.25 -2.00 -2.70
N TRP A 126 -1.19 -1.67 -1.83
CA TRP A 126 -1.99 -0.45 -1.87
C TRP A 126 -1.67 0.42 -0.67
N GLN A 127 -1.72 1.72 -0.84
CA GLN A 127 -1.50 2.69 0.22
C GLN A 127 -2.68 3.63 0.31
N PHE A 128 -3.19 3.83 1.51
CA PHE A 128 -4.29 4.73 1.74
C PHE A 128 -3.79 6.03 2.39
N TYR A 129 -4.12 7.16 1.76
CA TYR A 129 -3.98 8.48 2.35
C TYR A 129 -5.32 8.97 2.85
N TYR A 130 -5.33 9.58 4.03
CA TYR A 130 -6.45 10.31 4.56
C TYR A 130 -5.95 11.55 5.33
N PRO A 131 -6.71 12.67 5.33
CA PRO A 131 -6.38 13.85 6.13
C PRO A 131 -6.46 13.50 7.62
N THR A 132 -5.36 13.67 8.34
CA THR A 132 -5.28 13.23 9.75
C THR A 132 -5.90 14.19 10.76
N ASN A 133 -6.44 15.31 10.30
CA ASN A 133 -7.27 16.25 11.09
C ASN A 133 -8.75 15.84 11.15
N MET A 134 -9.13 14.78 10.45
CA MET A 134 -10.49 14.23 10.50
C MET A 134 -10.69 13.34 11.74
N PRO A 135 -11.89 13.28 12.31
CA PRO A 135 -12.23 12.29 13.33
C PRO A 135 -11.98 10.85 12.81
N ILE A 136 -11.50 9.96 13.68
CA ILE A 136 -11.16 8.57 13.31
C ILE A 136 -12.35 7.85 12.66
N ALA A 137 -13.57 8.06 13.17
CA ALA A 137 -14.77 7.45 12.61
C ALA A 137 -15.04 7.90 11.16
N MET A 138 -14.80 9.17 10.84
CA MET A 138 -14.96 9.68 9.48
C MET A 138 -13.85 9.14 8.55
N SER A 139 -12.62 9.05 9.05
CA SER A 139 -11.52 8.44 8.30
C SER A 139 -11.79 6.96 8.01
N HIS A 140 -12.26 6.22 8.99
CA HIS A 140 -12.68 4.83 8.84
C HIS A 140 -13.78 4.67 7.78
N ASP A 141 -14.82 5.49 7.84
CA ASP A 141 -15.93 5.49 6.90
C ASP A 141 -15.46 5.80 5.46
N ALA A 142 -14.64 6.83 5.30
CA ALA A 142 -14.06 7.21 4.01
C ALA A 142 -13.20 6.09 3.39
N ILE A 143 -12.39 5.39 4.20
CA ILE A 143 -11.60 4.25 3.74
C ILE A 143 -12.50 3.12 3.25
N ARG A 144 -13.54 2.79 4.02
CA ARG A 144 -14.47 1.72 3.67
C ARG A 144 -15.21 1.99 2.37
N HIS A 145 -15.74 3.21 2.20
CA HIS A 145 -16.45 3.59 0.98
C HIS A 145 -15.52 3.53 -0.24
N MET A 146 -14.33 4.13 -0.13
CA MET A 146 -13.38 4.13 -1.25
C MET A 146 -12.92 2.72 -1.61
N LEU A 147 -12.66 1.84 -0.64
CA LEU A 147 -12.33 0.44 -0.92
C LEU A 147 -13.49 -0.28 -1.60
N ALA A 148 -14.72 -0.06 -1.13
CA ALA A 148 -15.90 -0.66 -1.75
C ALA A 148 -16.07 -0.20 -3.21
N ASP A 149 -15.93 1.09 -3.49
CA ASP A 149 -16.03 1.65 -4.83
C ASP A 149 -14.95 1.10 -5.77
N VAL A 150 -13.70 1.03 -5.28
CA VAL A 150 -12.57 0.51 -6.06
C VAL A 150 -12.74 -0.99 -6.35
N LEU A 151 -13.09 -1.78 -5.34
CA LEU A 151 -13.33 -3.21 -5.54
C LEU A 151 -14.53 -3.45 -6.45
N GLN A 152 -15.63 -2.71 -6.29
CA GLN A 152 -16.78 -2.78 -7.19
C GLN A 152 -16.42 -2.42 -8.64
N HIS A 153 -15.50 -1.47 -8.83
CA HIS A 153 -15.04 -1.08 -10.17
C HIS A 153 -14.23 -2.18 -10.86
N PHE A 154 -13.27 -2.78 -10.14
CA PHE A 154 -12.35 -3.77 -10.71
C PHE A 154 -12.89 -5.21 -10.66
N ASP A 155 -13.71 -5.53 -9.68
CA ASP A 155 -14.31 -6.85 -9.48
C ASP A 155 -15.77 -6.75 -9.05
N PRO A 156 -16.68 -6.37 -9.97
CA PRO A 156 -18.11 -6.25 -9.66
C PRO A 156 -18.75 -7.55 -9.22
N THR A 157 -18.10 -8.69 -9.44
CA THR A 157 -18.59 -10.02 -9.03
C THR A 157 -18.11 -10.46 -7.66
N GLY A 158 -17.12 -9.77 -7.08
CA GLY A 158 -16.49 -10.09 -5.80
C GLY A 158 -15.82 -11.46 -5.76
N LYS A 159 -15.28 -11.95 -6.89
CA LYS A 159 -14.65 -13.29 -7.00
C LYS A 159 -13.14 -13.25 -7.11
N ALA A 160 -12.55 -12.07 -7.33
CA ALA A 160 -11.11 -11.92 -7.45
C ALA A 160 -10.42 -12.11 -6.08
N ALA A 161 -9.20 -12.66 -6.07
CA ALA A 161 -8.39 -12.76 -4.86
C ALA A 161 -8.15 -11.38 -4.21
N ALA A 162 -8.08 -10.33 -5.02
CA ALA A 162 -7.99 -8.95 -4.56
C ALA A 162 -9.16 -8.49 -3.69
N SER A 163 -10.35 -9.07 -3.87
CA SER A 163 -11.57 -8.77 -3.10
C SER A 163 -11.70 -9.63 -1.84
N HIS A 164 -10.81 -10.59 -1.64
CA HIS A 164 -10.78 -11.50 -0.51
C HIS A 164 -9.41 -11.48 0.15
N ASP A 165 -9.32 -11.91 1.40
CA ASP A 165 -8.06 -12.10 2.13
C ASP A 165 -7.13 -10.86 2.12
N MET A 166 -7.70 -9.66 2.19
CA MET A 166 -6.96 -8.42 2.28
C MET A 166 -6.20 -8.36 3.62
N VAL A 167 -4.91 -8.00 3.55
CA VAL A 167 -4.08 -7.75 4.73
C VAL A 167 -4.02 -6.26 5.00
N LEU A 168 -4.38 -5.84 6.21
CA LEU A 168 -4.28 -4.45 6.66
C LEU A 168 -3.00 -4.26 7.48
N VAL A 169 -2.19 -3.28 7.09
CA VAL A 169 -0.99 -2.86 7.81
C VAL A 169 -1.19 -1.41 8.26
N GLY A 170 -1.42 -1.22 9.55
CA GLY A 170 -1.69 0.09 10.13
C GLY A 170 -0.59 0.53 11.08
N HIS A 171 -0.11 1.77 10.96
CA HIS A 171 0.81 2.39 11.90
C HIS A 171 0.07 3.42 12.77
N SER A 172 0.24 3.35 14.11
CA SER A 172 -0.32 4.32 15.04
C SER A 172 -1.85 4.48 14.85
N MET A 173 -2.35 5.68 14.54
CA MET A 173 -3.77 5.93 14.26
C MET A 173 -4.31 5.05 13.12
N GLY A 174 -3.48 4.74 12.10
CA GLY A 174 -3.83 3.78 11.05
C GLY A 174 -4.07 2.37 11.58
N GLY A 175 -3.37 1.95 12.63
CA GLY A 175 -3.63 0.69 13.34
C GLY A 175 -4.98 0.66 14.04
N VAL A 176 -5.37 1.79 14.67
CA VAL A 176 -6.72 1.92 15.27
C VAL A 176 -7.79 1.83 14.19
N ILE A 177 -7.62 2.54 13.08
CA ILE A 177 -8.55 2.47 11.95
C ILE A 177 -8.64 1.06 11.39
N SER A 178 -7.50 0.39 11.17
CA SER A 178 -7.45 -1.00 10.72
C SER A 178 -8.22 -1.92 11.66
N ARG A 179 -8.06 -1.73 12.97
CA ARG A 179 -8.79 -2.51 13.98
C ARG A 179 -10.30 -2.29 13.87
N LEU A 180 -10.74 -1.05 13.64
CA LEU A 180 -12.17 -0.76 13.44
C LEU A 180 -12.73 -1.41 12.17
N MET A 181 -11.92 -1.54 11.12
CA MET A 181 -12.33 -2.18 9.87
C MET A 181 -12.60 -3.67 10.03
N VAL A 182 -11.96 -4.34 10.98
CA VAL A 182 -12.06 -5.79 11.20
C VAL A 182 -12.88 -6.18 12.42
N SER A 183 -13.29 -5.20 13.22
CA SER A 183 -14.13 -5.45 14.39
C SER A 183 -15.57 -5.04 14.11
N SER A 184 -16.49 -5.83 14.60
CA SER A 184 -17.90 -5.47 14.69
C SER A 184 -18.18 -4.98 16.12
N SER A 185 -18.79 -3.80 16.24
CA SER A 185 -19.29 -3.33 17.54
C SER A 185 -20.56 -4.08 17.99
N GLY A 186 -21.14 -4.92 17.11
CA GLY A 186 -22.48 -5.42 17.31
C GLY A 186 -23.46 -4.25 17.46
N ASP A 187 -24.56 -4.49 18.18
CA ASP A 187 -25.56 -3.46 18.45
C ASP A 187 -25.21 -2.57 19.66
N HIS A 188 -24.14 -2.89 20.40
CA HIS A 188 -23.79 -2.22 21.67
C HIS A 188 -23.61 -0.72 21.55
N LEU A 189 -22.98 -0.23 20.45
CA LEU A 189 -22.81 1.20 20.26
C LEU A 189 -24.15 1.89 20.01
N VAL A 190 -24.98 1.27 19.18
CA VAL A 190 -26.32 1.77 18.84
C VAL A 190 -27.22 1.74 20.07
N GLU A 191 -27.23 0.65 20.82
CA GLU A 191 -27.99 0.50 22.08
C GLU A 191 -27.55 1.56 23.11
N THR A 192 -26.25 1.78 23.26
CA THR A 192 -25.73 2.80 24.19
C THR A 192 -26.14 4.20 23.77
N LEU A 193 -26.04 4.54 22.47
CA LEU A 193 -26.45 5.83 21.94
C LEU A 193 -27.97 6.05 22.06
N LEU A 194 -28.76 5.04 21.76
CA LEU A 194 -30.23 5.10 21.91
C LEU A 194 -30.64 5.25 23.37
N ALA A 195 -30.01 4.51 24.28
CA ALA A 195 -30.27 4.61 25.71
C ALA A 195 -29.91 6.01 26.25
N THR A 196 -28.85 6.63 25.70
CA THR A 196 -28.41 7.98 26.16
C THR A 196 -29.24 9.10 25.51
N ALA A 197 -29.74 8.91 24.28
CA ALA A 197 -30.41 9.96 23.50
C ALA A 197 -31.93 9.93 23.59
N GLN A 198 -32.57 8.92 24.20
CA GLN A 198 -34.02 8.70 24.17
C GLN A 198 -34.63 8.72 22.75
N MET A 199 -33.87 8.34 21.74
CA MET A 199 -34.27 8.36 20.32
C MET A 199 -34.85 7.00 19.91
N THR A 200 -35.91 7.04 19.15
CA THR A 200 -36.44 5.83 18.47
C THR A 200 -35.56 5.49 17.27
N PRO A 201 -35.18 4.22 17.10
CA PRO A 201 -34.33 3.83 16.00
C PRO A 201 -35.04 3.97 14.67
N ALA A 202 -34.45 4.73 13.74
CA ALA A 202 -34.81 4.62 12.32
C ALA A 202 -34.17 3.31 11.78
N PRO A 203 -34.82 2.59 10.86
CA PRO A 203 -34.22 1.38 10.30
C PRO A 203 -32.97 1.76 9.50
N VAL A 204 -31.80 1.40 10.06
CA VAL A 204 -30.52 1.57 9.39
C VAL A 204 -30.25 0.29 8.61
N SER A 205 -30.27 0.39 7.29
CA SER A 205 -29.85 -0.69 6.41
C SER A 205 -28.34 -0.88 6.53
N TYR A 206 -27.92 -1.89 7.26
CA TYR A 206 -26.51 -2.29 7.34
C TYR A 206 -26.15 -3.09 6.08
N THR A 207 -25.46 -2.47 5.14
CA THR A 207 -24.69 -3.21 4.15
C THR A 207 -23.46 -3.77 4.85
N HIS A 208 -23.52 -5.03 5.24
CA HIS A 208 -22.34 -5.76 5.68
C HIS A 208 -21.45 -5.99 4.47
N LEU A 209 -20.41 -5.16 4.31
CA LEU A 209 -19.22 -5.59 3.61
C LEU A 209 -18.57 -6.65 4.50
N THR A 210 -18.74 -7.90 4.16
CA THR A 210 -17.93 -8.98 4.71
C THR A 210 -16.53 -8.80 4.14
N LEU A 211 -15.72 -7.99 4.82
CA LEU A 211 -14.28 -8.01 4.57
C LEU A 211 -13.77 -9.37 5.03
N PRO A 212 -12.97 -10.04 4.20
CA PRO A 212 -12.49 -11.38 4.52
C PRO A 212 -11.59 -11.38 5.76
N THR A 213 -11.40 -12.58 6.30
CA THR A 213 -10.68 -12.87 7.52
C THR A 213 -9.31 -12.21 7.55
N ILE A 214 -9.06 -11.38 8.56
CA ILE A 214 -7.80 -10.67 8.74
C ILE A 214 -7.04 -11.34 9.87
N TYR A 215 -5.81 -11.76 9.58
CA TYR A 215 -4.85 -12.17 10.59
C TYR A 215 -4.12 -10.93 11.11
N SER A 216 -4.27 -10.62 12.41
CA SER A 216 -3.40 -9.67 13.10
C SER A 216 -2.12 -10.38 13.53
N VAL A 217 -0.98 -9.88 13.11
CA VAL A 217 0.32 -10.20 13.69
C VAL A 217 0.57 -9.28 14.86
#